data_b1043a877dd31eb1f232aa833d7809f2
#
_entry.id   b1043a877dd31eb1f232aa833d7809f2
#
_cell.length_a   1.000
_cell.length_b   1.000
_cell.length_c   1.000
_cell.angle_alpha   90.00
_cell.angle_beta   90.00
_cell.angle_gamma   90.00
#
_symmetry.space_group_name_H-M   'P 1'
#
loop_
_entity.id
_entity.type
_entity.pdbx_description
1 polymer ?
#
loop_
_entity_poly.entity_id
_entity_poly.type
_entity_poly.pdbx_seq_one_letter_code
_entity_poly.pdbx_strand_id
1 'polypeptide(L)'
;MNIDLSTLRKKEYEPVLDVYRPLSKEWLEEQVKWYREYAYYSNCVICLEDGAIHRADGGPAVMEVSSENRWVVEWVVNGQYHRDDGPCYINEKNGISGWFIDGKHHRDDGPAIVNPNDDGDLYFIHGTKCTKQAQELYYMLKYRKSCNS
;
A
#
# COMPACT_ATOMS: atom_id res chain seq x y z
N MET A 1 -19.96 -3.79 -12.31
CA MET A 1 -19.88 -2.32 -12.40
C MET A 1 -19.05 -1.98 -13.64
N ASN A 2 -19.64 -1.46 -14.70
CA ASN A 2 -18.89 -1.01 -15.86
C ASN A 2 -18.39 0.40 -15.57
N ILE A 3 -17.07 0.55 -15.41
CA ILE A 3 -16.42 1.86 -15.33
C ILE A 3 -16.12 2.26 -16.78
N ASP A 4 -16.80 3.28 -17.29
CA ASP A 4 -16.48 3.84 -18.60
C ASP A 4 -15.25 4.74 -18.44
N LEU A 5 -14.12 4.23 -18.91
CA LEU A 5 -12.82 4.89 -18.81
C LEU A 5 -12.58 5.94 -19.89
N SER A 6 -13.47 6.03 -20.92
CA SER A 6 -13.27 6.90 -22.08
C SER A 6 -13.52 8.39 -21.78
N THR A 7 -14.24 8.69 -20.69
CA THR A 7 -14.69 10.06 -20.35
C THR A 7 -13.81 10.79 -19.34
N LEU A 8 -12.70 10.19 -18.92
CA LEU A 8 -11.98 10.60 -17.74
C LEU A 8 -10.82 11.56 -18.04
N ARG A 9 -10.83 12.74 -17.42
CA ARG A 9 -9.77 13.74 -17.52
C ARG A 9 -8.65 13.49 -16.52
N LYS A 10 -7.41 13.79 -16.95
CA LYS A 10 -6.20 13.72 -16.12
C LYS A 10 -6.33 14.63 -14.87
N LYS A 11 -6.41 14.04 -13.68
CA LYS A 11 -6.23 14.73 -12.40
C LYS A 11 -4.91 14.32 -11.77
N GLU A 12 -4.27 15.23 -11.07
CA GLU A 12 -3.09 14.90 -10.27
C GLU A 12 -3.48 13.93 -9.16
N TYR A 13 -2.62 12.96 -8.94
CA TYR A 13 -2.80 11.95 -7.92
C TYR A 13 -2.57 12.57 -6.54
N GLU A 14 -3.57 12.49 -5.65
CA GLU A 14 -3.38 12.72 -4.23
C GLU A 14 -3.12 11.38 -3.55
N PRO A 15 -1.94 11.18 -2.92
CA PRO A 15 -1.68 9.95 -2.20
C PRO A 15 -2.70 9.78 -1.08
N VAL A 16 -3.13 8.54 -0.84
CA VAL A 16 -3.93 8.20 0.33
C VAL A 16 -3.02 8.35 1.55
N LEU A 17 -3.00 9.53 2.14
CA LEU A 17 -2.20 9.87 3.31
C LEU A 17 -2.87 9.41 4.61
N ASP A 18 -4.18 9.21 4.57
CA ASP A 18 -4.97 8.84 5.73
C ASP A 18 -5.46 7.39 5.59
N VAL A 19 -4.82 6.51 6.34
CA VAL A 19 -5.16 5.07 6.41
C VAL A 19 -6.61 4.83 6.86
N TYR A 20 -7.21 5.79 7.56
CA TYR A 20 -8.56 5.71 8.08
C TYR A 20 -9.61 6.38 7.18
N ARG A 21 -9.18 7.05 6.11
CA ARG A 21 -10.10 7.66 5.17
C ARG A 21 -10.81 6.57 4.36
N PRO A 22 -12.15 6.53 4.38
CA PRO A 22 -12.90 5.59 3.57
C PRO A 22 -12.57 5.79 2.08
N LEU A 23 -12.18 4.74 1.40
CA LEU A 23 -11.95 4.77 -0.03
C LEU A 23 -13.30 4.81 -0.73
N SER A 24 -13.48 5.74 -1.68
CA SER A 24 -14.73 5.90 -2.42
C SER A 24 -14.65 5.28 -3.81
N LYS A 25 -15.82 5.01 -4.40
CA LYS A 25 -15.93 4.60 -5.79
C LYS A 25 -15.30 5.63 -6.73
N GLU A 26 -15.52 6.90 -6.46
CA GLU A 26 -14.98 8.03 -7.21
C GLU A 26 -13.45 8.03 -7.16
N TRP A 27 -12.86 7.76 -6.01
CA TRP A 27 -11.42 7.61 -5.86
C TRP A 27 -10.87 6.45 -6.70
N LEU A 28 -11.54 5.27 -6.68
CA LEU A 28 -11.16 4.14 -7.53
C LEU A 28 -11.22 4.51 -9.02
N GLU A 29 -12.31 5.12 -9.45
CA GLU A 29 -12.49 5.56 -10.83
C GLU A 29 -11.38 6.54 -11.25
N GLU A 30 -10.93 7.39 -10.36
CA GLU A 30 -9.77 8.25 -10.59
C GLU A 30 -8.47 7.45 -10.73
N GLN A 31 -8.25 6.44 -9.93
CA GLN A 31 -7.04 5.64 -9.97
C GLN A 31 -6.86 4.86 -11.28
N VAL A 32 -7.92 4.29 -11.83
CA VAL A 32 -7.86 3.49 -13.06
C VAL A 32 -7.74 4.31 -14.35
N LYS A 33 -7.94 5.63 -14.29
CA LYS A 33 -7.82 6.53 -15.46
C LYS A 33 -6.46 6.56 -16.13
N TRP A 34 -5.42 6.18 -15.39
CA TRP A 34 -4.03 6.40 -15.73
C TRP A 34 -3.37 5.22 -16.43
N TYR A 35 -4.08 4.09 -16.54
CA TYR A 35 -3.48 2.84 -17.00
C TYR A 35 -3.68 2.58 -18.47
N ARG A 36 -2.58 2.19 -19.14
CA ARG A 36 -2.61 1.65 -20.49
C ARG A 36 -3.06 0.20 -20.51
N GLU A 37 -2.72 -0.54 -19.45
CA GLU A 37 -3.10 -1.94 -19.30
C GLU A 37 -3.65 -2.18 -17.90
N TYR A 38 -4.84 -2.75 -17.81
CA TYR A 38 -5.45 -3.21 -16.57
C TYR A 38 -6.31 -4.44 -16.83
N ALA A 39 -6.35 -5.33 -15.83
CA ALA A 39 -7.31 -6.41 -15.77
C ALA A 39 -8.46 -5.98 -14.85
N TYR A 40 -9.68 -6.00 -15.37
CA TYR A 40 -10.88 -5.70 -14.62
C TYR A 40 -11.64 -6.99 -14.31
N TYR A 41 -11.91 -7.20 -13.06
CA TYR A 41 -12.81 -8.23 -12.56
C TYR A 41 -14.02 -7.54 -11.91
N SER A 42 -15.12 -8.24 -11.68
CA SER A 42 -16.38 -7.65 -11.18
C SER A 42 -16.23 -6.78 -9.92
N ASN A 43 -15.18 -6.99 -9.15
CA ASN A 43 -14.92 -6.30 -7.87
C ASN A 43 -13.44 -5.93 -7.67
N CYS A 44 -12.58 -6.14 -8.67
CA CYS A 44 -11.14 -5.94 -8.55
C CYS A 44 -10.58 -5.31 -9.82
N VAL A 45 -9.67 -4.34 -9.65
CA VAL A 45 -8.85 -3.78 -10.72
C VAL A 45 -7.38 -4.06 -10.41
N ILE A 46 -6.68 -4.59 -11.38
CA ILE A 46 -5.25 -4.88 -11.30
C ILE A 46 -4.56 -4.12 -12.42
N CYS A 47 -3.57 -3.32 -12.05
CA CYS A 47 -2.76 -2.57 -12.97
C CYS A 47 -1.54 -3.40 -13.39
N LEU A 48 -1.28 -3.45 -14.68
CA LEU A 48 -0.24 -4.28 -15.26
C LEU A 48 0.73 -3.43 -16.09
N GLU A 49 1.99 -3.80 -16.07
CA GLU A 49 3.02 -3.34 -17.00
C GLU A 49 3.84 -4.54 -17.42
N ASP A 50 3.97 -4.77 -18.73
CA ASP A 50 4.64 -5.94 -19.31
C ASP A 50 4.17 -7.30 -18.72
N GLY A 51 2.87 -7.40 -18.41
CA GLY A 51 2.26 -8.60 -17.83
C GLY A 51 2.51 -8.81 -16.33
N ALA A 52 3.24 -7.93 -15.67
CA ALA A 52 3.44 -7.95 -14.22
C ALA A 52 2.56 -6.92 -13.51
N ILE A 53 2.14 -7.23 -12.28
CA ILE A 53 1.46 -6.24 -11.43
C ILE A 53 2.47 -5.14 -11.11
N HIS A 54 2.16 -3.93 -11.57
CA HIS A 54 3.06 -2.80 -11.45
C HIS A 54 2.31 -1.47 -11.44
N ARG A 55 2.78 -0.55 -10.59
CA ARG A 55 2.45 0.86 -10.66
C ARG A 55 3.54 1.71 -10.03
N ALA A 56 4.21 2.54 -10.82
CA ALA A 56 5.35 3.36 -10.40
C ALA A 56 4.99 4.84 -10.14
N ASP A 57 3.76 5.28 -10.47
CA ASP A 57 3.35 6.70 -10.32
C ASP A 57 2.89 7.06 -8.90
N GLY A 58 3.07 6.15 -7.94
CA GLY A 58 2.69 6.33 -6.54
C GLY A 58 1.27 5.87 -6.19
N GLY A 59 0.45 5.45 -7.18
CA GLY A 59 -0.87 4.90 -6.94
C GLY A 59 -0.88 3.41 -6.59
N PRO A 60 -2.01 2.87 -6.11
CA PRO A 60 -2.15 1.44 -5.89
C PRO A 60 -2.23 0.66 -7.20
N ALA A 61 -1.60 -0.50 -7.25
CA ALA A 61 -1.63 -1.39 -8.40
C ALA A 61 -2.78 -2.41 -8.33
N VAL A 62 -3.29 -2.70 -7.15
CA VAL A 62 -4.46 -3.56 -6.93
C VAL A 62 -5.50 -2.82 -6.11
N MET A 63 -6.74 -2.85 -6.55
CA MET A 63 -7.87 -2.24 -5.88
C MET A 63 -9.04 -3.21 -5.94
N GLU A 64 -9.49 -3.69 -4.79
CA GLU A 64 -10.59 -4.63 -4.66
C GLU A 64 -11.67 -4.06 -3.74
N VAL A 65 -12.94 -4.30 -4.07
CA VAL A 65 -14.06 -4.00 -3.20
C VAL A 65 -14.78 -5.29 -2.80
N SER A 66 -14.96 -5.51 -1.52
CA SER A 66 -15.72 -6.64 -1.00
C SER A 66 -17.23 -6.45 -1.18
N SER A 67 -18.01 -7.54 -1.00
CA SER A 67 -19.46 -7.50 -0.99
C SER A 67 -20.07 -6.55 0.07
N GLU A 68 -19.29 -6.20 1.11
CA GLU A 68 -19.66 -5.27 2.16
C GLU A 68 -19.25 -3.82 1.84
N ASN A 69 -18.86 -3.55 0.60
CA ASN A 69 -18.36 -2.26 0.14
C ASN A 69 -17.11 -1.77 0.93
N ARG A 70 -16.25 -2.70 1.31
CA ARG A 70 -14.96 -2.44 1.98
C ARG A 70 -13.82 -2.68 1.01
N TRP A 71 -12.83 -1.83 1.07
CA TRP A 71 -11.70 -1.83 0.14
C TRP A 71 -10.52 -2.65 0.65
N VAL A 72 -9.84 -3.29 -0.30
CA VAL A 72 -8.46 -3.74 -0.17
C VAL A 72 -7.65 -3.06 -1.27
N VAL A 73 -6.57 -2.41 -0.88
CA VAL A 73 -5.68 -1.70 -1.81
C VAL A 73 -4.24 -2.10 -1.58
N GLU A 74 -3.51 -2.26 -2.67
CA GLU A 74 -2.13 -2.71 -2.63
C GLU A 74 -1.25 -1.88 -3.57
N TRP A 75 -0.11 -1.42 -3.06
CA TRP A 75 0.95 -0.78 -3.83
C TRP A 75 1.99 -1.81 -4.22
N VAL A 76 2.15 -2.02 -5.52
CA VAL A 76 3.03 -3.04 -6.07
C VAL A 76 3.88 -2.43 -7.20
N VAL A 77 5.17 -2.62 -7.14
CA VAL A 77 6.15 -2.22 -8.15
C VAL A 77 6.93 -3.47 -8.57
N ASN A 78 6.94 -3.78 -9.85
CA ASN A 78 7.60 -4.97 -10.41
C ASN A 78 7.21 -6.28 -9.69
N GLY A 79 5.92 -6.45 -9.38
CA GLY A 79 5.41 -7.64 -8.70
C GLY A 79 5.74 -7.72 -7.20
N GLN A 80 6.32 -6.70 -6.60
CA GLN A 80 6.67 -6.66 -5.18
C GLN A 80 5.94 -5.52 -4.46
N TYR A 81 5.52 -5.74 -3.24
CA TYR A 81 5.01 -4.67 -2.39
C TYR A 81 6.08 -3.61 -2.16
N HIS A 82 5.77 -2.39 -2.56
CA HIS A 82 6.67 -1.25 -2.39
C HIS A 82 5.91 0.07 -2.31
N ARG A 83 6.19 0.85 -1.28
CA ARG A 83 5.72 2.21 -1.12
C ARG A 83 6.59 2.96 -0.12
N ASP A 84 7.03 4.18 -0.48
CA ASP A 84 7.94 4.97 0.36
C ASP A 84 7.22 5.80 1.42
N ASP A 85 5.97 6.20 1.16
CA ASP A 85 5.25 7.21 1.94
C ASP A 85 4.08 6.66 2.77
N GLY A 86 3.92 5.34 2.86
CA GLY A 86 2.82 4.77 3.60
C GLY A 86 2.74 3.25 3.53
N PRO A 87 1.65 2.66 4.03
CA PRO A 87 1.44 1.23 3.93
C PRO A 87 1.24 0.79 2.47
N CYS A 88 1.85 -0.33 2.09
CA CYS A 88 1.66 -0.95 0.77
C CYS A 88 0.38 -1.78 0.68
N TYR A 89 -0.15 -2.21 1.80
CA TYR A 89 -1.38 -3.00 1.91
C TYR A 89 -2.31 -2.34 2.90
N ILE A 90 -3.55 -2.15 2.50
CA ILE A 90 -4.63 -1.63 3.37
C ILE A 90 -5.86 -2.51 3.15
N ASN A 91 -6.41 -3.04 4.24
CA ASN A 91 -7.65 -3.79 4.24
C ASN A 91 -8.64 -3.13 5.20
N GLU A 92 -9.62 -2.42 4.65
CA GLU A 92 -10.62 -1.71 5.46
C GLU A 92 -11.56 -2.64 6.23
N LYS A 93 -11.75 -3.89 5.75
CA LYS A 93 -12.67 -4.82 6.40
C LYS A 93 -12.20 -5.22 7.80
N ASN A 94 -10.89 -5.44 7.95
CA ASN A 94 -10.31 -5.90 9.21
C ASN A 94 -9.36 -4.88 9.86
N GLY A 95 -9.17 -3.71 9.22
CA GLY A 95 -8.31 -2.65 9.73
C GLY A 95 -6.81 -2.93 9.63
N ILE A 96 -6.40 -4.00 8.94
CA ILE A 96 -5.00 -4.37 8.81
C ILE A 96 -4.31 -3.49 7.77
N SER A 97 -3.12 -2.98 8.12
CA SER A 97 -2.22 -2.28 7.21
C SER A 97 -0.82 -2.87 7.29
N GLY A 98 -0.13 -2.93 6.15
CA GLY A 98 1.22 -3.49 6.05
C GLY A 98 2.18 -2.55 5.31
N TRP A 99 3.37 -2.34 5.88
CA TRP A 99 4.48 -1.61 5.30
C TRP A 99 5.53 -2.57 4.77
N PHE A 100 5.95 -2.33 3.53
CA PHE A 100 6.93 -3.15 2.83
C PHE A 100 7.89 -2.27 2.04
N ILE A 101 9.13 -2.69 1.99
CA ILE A 101 10.13 -2.18 1.06
C ILE A 101 10.69 -3.38 0.29
N ASP A 102 10.64 -3.33 -1.04
CA ASP A 102 11.11 -4.38 -1.93
C ASP A 102 10.60 -5.79 -1.54
N GLY A 103 9.29 -5.89 -1.29
CA GLY A 103 8.61 -7.13 -0.93
C GLY A 103 8.87 -7.64 0.49
N LYS A 104 9.61 -6.92 1.32
CA LYS A 104 9.90 -7.30 2.72
C LYS A 104 9.18 -6.38 3.70
N HIS A 105 8.59 -6.94 4.73
CA HIS A 105 8.04 -6.15 5.82
C HIS A 105 9.09 -5.21 6.40
N HIS A 106 8.82 -3.93 6.38
CA HIS A 106 9.75 -2.92 6.87
C HIS A 106 9.05 -1.61 7.18
N ARG A 107 9.34 -1.05 8.34
CA ARG A 107 8.96 0.30 8.72
C ARG A 107 9.93 0.85 9.75
N ASP A 108 10.39 2.09 9.57
CA ASP A 108 11.41 2.71 10.42
C ASP A 108 10.82 3.26 11.74
N ASP A 109 9.60 3.77 11.70
CA ASP A 109 9.01 4.59 12.75
C ASP A 109 7.84 3.93 13.47
N GLY A 110 7.65 2.62 13.31
CA GLY A 110 6.54 1.93 13.94
C GLY A 110 6.40 0.47 13.51
N PRO A 111 5.28 -0.17 13.82
CA PRO A 111 5.03 -1.53 13.39
C PRO A 111 4.91 -1.62 11.88
N ALA A 112 5.53 -2.62 11.27
CA ALA A 112 5.41 -2.89 9.84
C ALA A 112 4.07 -3.57 9.48
N ILE A 113 3.39 -4.15 10.47
CA ILE A 113 2.00 -4.59 10.35
C ILE A 113 1.24 -3.97 11.50
N VAL A 114 0.26 -3.14 11.19
CA VAL A 114 -0.75 -2.66 12.13
C VAL A 114 -1.93 -3.62 12.05
N ASN A 115 -2.24 -4.27 13.16
CA ASN A 115 -3.33 -5.22 13.26
C ASN A 115 -4.17 -4.92 14.51
N PRO A 116 -5.36 -4.31 14.37
CA PRO A 116 -6.22 -3.97 15.50
C PRO A 116 -6.92 -5.19 16.12
N ASN A 117 -6.74 -6.37 15.54
CA ASN A 117 -7.31 -7.62 16.05
C ASN A 117 -6.38 -8.27 17.10
N ASP A 118 -6.73 -9.45 17.58
CA ASP A 118 -6.11 -10.13 18.73
C ASP A 118 -4.59 -10.37 18.63
N ASP A 119 -4.07 -10.50 17.41
CA ASP A 119 -2.63 -10.73 17.18
C ASP A 119 -1.76 -9.48 17.43
N GLY A 120 -2.39 -8.28 17.40
CA GLY A 120 -1.71 -7.00 17.64
C GLY A 120 -0.70 -6.60 16.55
N ASP A 121 -0.01 -5.51 16.82
CA ASP A 121 0.96 -4.92 15.91
C ASP A 121 2.27 -5.69 15.86
N LEU A 122 2.85 -5.84 14.67
CA LEU A 122 4.09 -6.58 14.45
C LEU A 122 5.19 -5.67 13.89
N TYR A 123 6.38 -5.79 14.47
CA TYR A 123 7.57 -5.01 14.12
C TYR A 123 8.54 -5.82 13.27
N PHE A 124 9.06 -5.21 12.21
CA PHE A 124 10.03 -5.83 11.32
C PHE A 124 11.10 -4.84 10.88
N ILE A 125 12.31 -5.34 10.72
CA ILE A 125 13.43 -4.65 10.10
C ILE A 125 13.89 -5.49 8.91
N HIS A 126 13.75 -4.98 7.69
CA HIS A 126 14.14 -5.66 6.45
C HIS A 126 13.67 -7.14 6.37
N GLY A 127 12.41 -7.40 6.74
CA GLY A 127 11.80 -8.72 6.70
C GLY A 127 12.06 -9.58 7.95
N THR A 128 12.88 -9.12 8.89
CA THR A 128 13.12 -9.83 10.15
C THR A 128 12.22 -9.30 11.25
N LYS A 129 11.41 -10.19 11.83
CA LYS A 129 10.54 -9.86 12.97
C LYS A 129 11.38 -9.49 14.20
N CYS A 130 10.99 -8.44 14.89
CA CYS A 130 11.67 -7.96 16.08
C CYS A 130 10.67 -7.43 17.12
N THR A 131 11.17 -7.04 18.29
CA THR A 131 10.38 -6.29 19.27
C THR A 131 10.41 -4.79 18.95
N LYS A 132 9.46 -4.04 19.50
CA LYS A 132 9.45 -2.57 19.41
C LYS A 132 10.77 -1.98 19.90
N GLN A 133 11.24 -2.43 21.05
CA GLN A 133 12.48 -1.97 21.67
C GLN A 133 13.72 -2.27 20.81
N ALA A 134 13.76 -3.44 20.17
CA ALA A 134 14.85 -3.80 19.25
C ALA A 134 14.85 -2.92 18.00
N GLN A 135 13.68 -2.58 17.45
CA GLN A 135 13.56 -1.66 16.31
C GLN A 135 14.04 -0.25 16.70
N GLU A 136 13.55 0.29 17.82
CA GLU A 136 13.96 1.60 18.32
C GLU A 136 15.47 1.70 18.52
N LEU A 137 16.08 0.67 19.14
CA LEU A 137 17.53 0.61 19.34
C LEU A 137 18.30 0.55 18.00
N TYR A 138 17.84 -0.28 17.06
CA TYR A 138 18.47 -0.40 15.74
C TYR A 138 18.55 0.95 15.03
N TYR A 139 17.44 1.68 14.95
CA TYR A 139 17.39 2.97 14.27
C TYR A 139 18.15 4.06 15.03
N MET A 140 18.10 4.06 16.36
CA MET A 140 18.90 4.98 17.17
C MET A 140 20.42 4.81 16.87
N LEU A 141 20.91 3.59 16.78
CA LEU A 141 22.31 3.30 16.47
C LEU A 141 22.68 3.63 15.01
N LYS A 142 21.79 3.39 14.07
CA LYS A 142 21.95 3.72 12.66
C LYS A 142 22.09 5.25 12.46
N TYR A 143 21.21 6.02 13.06
CA TYR A 143 21.24 7.48 12.96
C TYR A 143 22.44 8.12 13.68
N ARG A 144 22.89 7.56 14.80
CA ARG A 144 24.13 8.03 15.45
C ARG A 144 25.37 7.88 14.56
N LYS A 145 25.47 6.78 13.81
CA LYS A 145 26.59 6.57 12.88
C LYS A 145 26.59 7.56 11.72
N SER A 146 25.41 7.94 11.22
CA SER A 146 25.30 8.92 10.13
C SER A 146 25.60 10.35 10.55
N CYS A 147 25.46 10.71 11.84
CA CYS A 147 25.81 12.04 12.37
C CYS A 147 27.30 12.19 12.72
N ASN A 148 28.07 11.10 12.83
CA ASN A 148 29.49 11.08 13.21
C ASN A 148 30.45 10.81 12.02
N SER A 149 29.93 10.83 10.80
CA SER A 149 30.74 10.66 9.57
C SER A 149 30.84 11.96 8.80
#